data_d019a63be110510e0ddf26144dfd1f58
#
_entry.id   d019a63be110510e0ddf26144dfd1f58
#
_cell.length_a   1.000
_cell.length_b   1.000
_cell.length_c   1.000
_cell.angle_alpha   90.00
_cell.angle_beta   90.00
_cell.angle_gamma   90.00
#
_symmetry.space_group_name_H-M   'P 1'
#
loop_
_entity.id
_entity.type
_entity.pdbx_description
1 polymer ?
#
loop_
_entity_poly.entity_id
_entity_poly.type
_entity_poly.pdbx_seq_one_letter_code
_entity_poly.pdbx_strand_id
1 'polypeptide(L)'
;MWAGAPYADEVRAVLLAHKERGALPLAGPLGAVLAGAVRGLRAGDGPQLLVPVPSARRSVAGRGHDPVRRIALAAAGELRRAGTEVRVLAALRQRRVMADQAGLSARQRLANVAGALEVPGGARRLLAGRSAVLVDDLVTTGATLAEAARAVAAAGGRVSGAAVVAAPRGAFAVEGGPMEPLSRGK
;
A
#
# COMPACT_ATOMS: atom_id res chain seq x y z
N MET A 1 3.07 -9.84 -4.11
CA MET A 1 2.15 -8.68 -4.11
C MET A 1 0.85 -9.08 -4.77
N TRP A 2 -0.29 -8.59 -4.26
CA TRP A 2 -1.62 -8.80 -4.85
C TRP A 2 -2.31 -7.48 -5.14
N ALA A 3 -3.05 -7.41 -6.25
CA ALA A 3 -3.90 -6.28 -6.57
C ALA A 3 -5.35 -6.74 -6.65
N GLY A 4 -6.26 -5.93 -6.12
CA GLY A 4 -7.68 -6.27 -6.07
C GLY A 4 -8.41 -6.03 -7.39
N ALA A 5 -7.90 -5.11 -8.22
CA ALA A 5 -8.50 -4.75 -9.50
C ALA A 5 -7.47 -4.24 -10.52
N PRO A 6 -7.74 -4.35 -11.83
CA PRO A 6 -6.96 -3.66 -12.84
C PRO A 6 -7.19 -2.14 -12.76
N TYR A 7 -6.12 -1.36 -12.90
CA TYR A 7 -6.20 0.10 -12.97
C TYR A 7 -6.69 0.53 -14.36
N ALA A 8 -7.99 0.57 -14.54
CA ALA A 8 -8.65 0.97 -15.78
C ALA A 8 -9.97 1.68 -15.47
N ASP A 9 -10.39 2.53 -16.37
CA ASP A 9 -11.70 3.18 -16.47
C ASP A 9 -12.37 3.50 -15.11
N GLU A 10 -13.33 2.70 -14.67
CA GLU A 10 -14.13 2.94 -13.47
C GLU A 10 -13.26 2.90 -12.21
N VAL A 11 -12.32 1.96 -12.10
CA VAL A 11 -11.43 1.84 -10.92
C VAL A 11 -10.54 3.09 -10.82
N ARG A 12 -10.04 3.58 -11.94
CA ARG A 12 -9.29 4.82 -12.01
C ARG A 12 -10.15 6.02 -11.58
N ALA A 13 -11.39 6.11 -12.09
CA ALA A 13 -12.32 7.19 -11.74
C ALA A 13 -12.64 7.22 -10.25
N VAL A 14 -12.92 6.05 -9.64
CA VAL A 14 -13.23 5.90 -8.21
C VAL A 14 -12.01 6.27 -7.34
N LEU A 15 -10.81 5.79 -7.69
CA LEU A 15 -9.58 6.14 -6.97
C LEU A 15 -9.29 7.65 -7.02
N LEU A 16 -9.42 8.27 -8.18
CA LEU A 16 -9.23 9.72 -8.33
C LEU A 16 -10.31 10.52 -7.56
N ALA A 17 -11.56 10.08 -7.60
CA ALA A 17 -12.63 10.73 -6.83
C ALA A 17 -12.35 10.68 -5.33
N HIS A 18 -11.92 9.51 -4.81
CA HIS A 18 -11.55 9.36 -3.41
C HIS A 18 -10.31 10.19 -3.05
N LYS A 19 -9.28 10.14 -3.88
CA LYS A 19 -7.97 10.73 -3.61
C LYS A 19 -7.94 12.24 -3.80
N GLU A 20 -8.57 12.76 -4.87
CA GLU A 20 -8.42 14.17 -5.27
C GLU A 20 -9.69 15.02 -5.05
N ARG A 21 -10.86 14.39 -5.06
CA ARG A 21 -12.15 15.09 -4.95
C ARG A 21 -12.82 14.94 -3.58
N GLY A 22 -12.16 14.27 -2.62
CA GLY A 22 -12.67 14.12 -1.26
C GLY A 22 -13.92 13.25 -1.13
N ALA A 23 -14.18 12.35 -2.10
CA ALA A 23 -15.30 11.43 -2.05
C ALA A 23 -15.06 10.33 -0.99
N LEU A 24 -15.11 10.72 0.30
CA LEU A 24 -14.78 9.89 1.45
C LEU A 24 -15.62 8.59 1.56
N PRO A 25 -16.91 8.55 1.18
CA PRO A 25 -17.70 7.32 1.20
C PRO A 25 -17.13 6.19 0.32
N LEU A 26 -16.35 6.52 -0.71
CA LEU A 26 -15.68 5.53 -1.57
C LEU A 26 -14.62 4.69 -0.84
N ALA A 27 -14.20 5.09 0.35
CA ALA A 27 -13.30 4.27 1.17
C ALA A 27 -13.87 2.89 1.49
N GLY A 28 -15.19 2.74 1.61
CA GLY A 28 -15.85 1.45 1.85
C GLY A 28 -15.64 0.47 0.69
N PRO A 29 -16.15 0.77 -0.52
CA PRO A 29 -15.92 -0.08 -1.70
C PRO A 29 -14.45 -0.35 -2.00
N LEU A 30 -13.57 0.66 -1.93
CA LEU A 30 -12.14 0.50 -2.12
C LEU A 30 -11.51 -0.39 -1.04
N GLY A 31 -12.00 -0.29 0.19
CA GLY A 31 -11.59 -1.15 1.31
C GLY A 31 -11.99 -2.60 1.09
N ALA A 32 -13.18 -2.86 0.54
CA ALA A 32 -13.61 -4.22 0.21
C ALA A 32 -12.69 -4.87 -0.86
N VAL A 33 -12.33 -4.11 -1.90
CA VAL A 33 -11.39 -4.54 -2.93
C VAL A 33 -10.01 -4.83 -2.32
N LEU A 34 -9.49 -3.93 -1.47
CA LEU A 34 -8.21 -4.13 -0.78
C LEU A 34 -8.25 -5.34 0.16
N ALA A 35 -9.36 -5.57 0.89
CA ALA A 35 -9.52 -6.74 1.73
C ALA A 35 -9.47 -8.05 0.92
N GLY A 36 -10.03 -8.07 -0.28
CA GLY A 36 -9.89 -9.17 -1.24
C GLY A 36 -8.43 -9.43 -1.60
N ALA A 37 -7.67 -8.38 -1.93
CA ALA A 37 -6.25 -8.48 -2.22
C ALA A 37 -5.43 -8.99 -1.02
N VAL A 38 -5.73 -8.54 0.20
CA VAL A 38 -5.07 -9.01 1.42
C VAL A 38 -5.33 -10.51 1.66
N ARG A 39 -6.58 -10.97 1.49
CA ARG A 39 -6.91 -12.41 1.59
C ARG A 39 -6.16 -13.25 0.56
N GLY A 40 -5.98 -12.73 -0.67
CA GLY A 40 -5.22 -13.41 -1.72
C GLY A 40 -3.74 -13.65 -1.37
N LEU A 41 -3.15 -12.84 -0.50
CA LEU A 41 -1.76 -13.00 -0.07
C LEU A 41 -1.50 -14.27 0.76
N ARG A 42 -2.55 -14.92 1.32
CA ARG A 42 -2.40 -16.06 2.24
C ARG A 42 -1.30 -15.81 3.28
N ALA A 43 -1.31 -14.64 3.90
CA ALA A 43 -0.24 -14.16 4.79
C ALA A 43 -0.15 -14.90 6.15
N GLY A 44 -0.67 -16.13 6.22
CA GLY A 44 -0.71 -16.98 7.42
C GLY A 44 -1.97 -16.77 8.27
N ASP A 45 -2.19 -17.67 9.21
CA ASP A 45 -3.41 -17.74 10.04
C ASP A 45 -3.35 -16.85 11.30
N GLY A 46 -2.27 -16.10 11.50
CA GLY A 46 -2.07 -15.24 12.67
C GLY A 46 -2.59 -13.82 12.50
N PRO A 47 -2.57 -13.03 13.60
CA PRO A 47 -2.97 -11.62 13.56
C PRO A 47 -2.18 -10.83 12.51
N GLN A 48 -2.90 -10.15 11.61
CA GLN A 48 -2.30 -9.41 10.52
C GLN A 48 -2.12 -7.93 10.88
N LEU A 49 -1.03 -7.35 10.43
CA LEU A 49 -0.74 -5.94 10.59
C LEU A 49 -0.71 -5.25 9.21
N LEU A 50 -1.72 -4.44 8.92
CA LEU A 50 -1.73 -3.63 7.70
C LEU A 50 -0.95 -2.33 7.93
N VAL A 51 0.06 -2.10 7.12
CA VAL A 51 0.88 -0.89 7.16
C VAL A 51 0.62 -0.06 5.90
N PRO A 52 -0.19 1.01 5.99
CA PRO A 52 -0.46 1.86 4.83
C PRO A 52 0.79 2.64 4.42
N VAL A 53 1.02 2.70 3.12
CA VAL A 53 2.02 3.60 2.53
C VAL A 53 1.52 5.03 2.68
N PRO A 54 2.32 5.95 3.24
CA PRO A 54 1.85 7.31 3.50
C PRO A 54 1.74 8.12 2.22
N SER A 55 0.62 8.80 2.03
CA SER A 55 0.46 9.81 0.99
C SER A 55 1.36 11.02 1.24
N ALA A 56 1.65 11.81 0.19
CA ALA A 56 2.48 13.00 0.31
C ALA A 56 1.90 13.99 1.34
N ARG A 57 2.73 14.47 2.27
CA ARG A 57 2.31 15.35 3.36
C ARG A 57 1.56 16.59 2.88
N ARG A 58 2.03 17.24 1.81
CA ARG A 58 1.36 18.41 1.21
C ARG A 58 -0.04 18.07 0.74
N SER A 59 -0.20 16.90 0.11
CA SER A 59 -1.48 16.40 -0.37
C SER A 59 -2.43 16.05 0.79
N VAL A 60 -1.89 15.50 1.88
CA VAL A 60 -2.68 15.21 3.09
C VAL A 60 -3.09 16.51 3.81
N ALA A 61 -2.17 17.48 3.93
CA ALA A 61 -2.47 18.76 4.56
C ALA A 61 -3.55 19.55 3.80
N GLY A 62 -3.49 19.54 2.46
CA GLY A 62 -4.50 20.20 1.62
C GLY A 62 -5.87 19.50 1.64
N ARG A 63 -5.92 18.19 1.84
CA ARG A 63 -7.16 17.38 1.83
C ARG A 63 -7.75 17.09 3.21
N GLY A 64 -7.00 17.32 4.28
CA GLY A 64 -7.41 17.03 5.66
C GLY A 64 -7.46 15.53 6.00
N HIS A 65 -7.07 14.63 5.10
CA HIS A 65 -7.09 13.18 5.34
C HIS A 65 -6.04 12.43 4.50
N ASP A 66 -5.62 11.25 4.98
CA ASP A 66 -4.80 10.30 4.22
C ASP A 66 -5.71 9.26 3.56
N PRO A 67 -5.83 9.26 2.23
CA PRO A 67 -6.73 8.37 1.50
C PRO A 67 -6.33 6.88 1.66
N VAL A 68 -5.05 6.54 1.62
CA VAL A 68 -4.58 5.15 1.74
C VAL A 68 -4.87 4.62 3.15
N ARG A 69 -4.62 5.41 4.18
CA ARG A 69 -4.97 5.03 5.55
C ARG A 69 -6.49 4.81 5.72
N ARG A 70 -7.31 5.62 5.08
CA ARG A 70 -8.77 5.48 5.11
C ARG A 70 -9.23 4.17 4.47
N ILE A 71 -8.71 3.85 3.30
CA ILE A 71 -8.97 2.58 2.60
C ILE A 71 -8.50 1.40 3.47
N ALA A 72 -7.31 1.49 4.07
CA ALA A 72 -6.77 0.44 4.95
C ALA A 72 -7.66 0.18 6.18
N LEU A 73 -8.22 1.23 6.79
CA LEU A 73 -9.15 1.10 7.92
C LEU A 73 -10.47 0.44 7.49
N ALA A 74 -11.00 0.78 6.32
CA ALA A 74 -12.18 0.14 5.75
C ALA A 74 -11.90 -1.35 5.44
N ALA A 75 -10.77 -1.65 4.81
CA ALA A 75 -10.34 -3.04 4.55
C ALA A 75 -10.20 -3.87 5.83
N ALA A 76 -9.62 -3.28 6.88
CA ALA A 76 -9.53 -3.95 8.17
C ALA A 76 -10.91 -4.22 8.80
N GLY A 77 -11.89 -3.34 8.59
CA GLY A 77 -13.29 -3.58 8.96
C GLY A 77 -13.88 -4.79 8.25
N GLU A 78 -13.68 -4.90 6.93
CA GLU A 78 -14.12 -6.04 6.11
C GLU A 78 -13.48 -7.35 6.56
N LEU A 79 -12.16 -7.34 6.76
CA LEU A 79 -11.40 -8.52 7.19
C LEU A 79 -11.85 -9.01 8.57
N ARG A 80 -12.09 -8.09 9.53
CA ARG A 80 -12.60 -8.46 10.86
C ARG A 80 -14.01 -9.04 10.82
N ARG A 81 -14.90 -8.50 9.97
CA ARG A 81 -16.23 -9.09 9.76
C ARG A 81 -16.18 -10.50 9.17
N ALA A 82 -15.12 -10.78 8.41
CA ALA A 82 -14.84 -12.13 7.89
C ALA A 82 -14.03 -13.03 8.87
N GLY A 83 -13.86 -12.63 10.13
CA GLY A 83 -13.19 -13.42 11.16
C GLY A 83 -11.66 -13.28 11.20
N THR A 84 -11.06 -12.42 10.37
CA THR A 84 -9.59 -12.23 10.38
C THR A 84 -9.20 -11.25 11.48
N GLU A 85 -8.29 -11.64 12.37
CA GLU A 85 -7.70 -10.71 13.33
C GLU A 85 -6.72 -9.77 12.58
N VAL A 86 -7.06 -8.49 12.49
CA VAL A 86 -6.26 -7.51 11.75
C VAL A 86 -6.28 -6.14 12.41
N ARG A 87 -5.12 -5.49 12.39
CA ARG A 87 -4.93 -4.11 12.88
C ARG A 87 -4.28 -3.25 11.79
N VAL A 88 -4.58 -1.96 11.79
CA VAL A 88 -3.92 -0.97 10.93
C VAL A 88 -2.92 -0.19 11.76
N LEU A 89 -1.67 -0.16 11.32
CA LEU A 89 -0.60 0.62 11.94
C LEU A 89 0.00 1.59 10.92
N ALA A 90 -0.30 2.88 11.06
CA ALA A 90 0.35 3.94 10.28
C ALA A 90 1.80 4.15 10.77
N ALA A 91 2.64 3.14 10.53
CA ALA A 91 4.01 3.08 11.02
C ALA A 91 4.99 3.89 10.17
N LEU A 92 4.64 4.19 8.92
CA LEU A 92 5.52 4.86 7.98
C LEU A 92 5.24 6.36 7.94
N ARG A 93 6.29 7.15 7.80
CA ARG A 93 6.20 8.57 7.46
C ARG A 93 7.19 8.95 6.38
N GLN A 94 6.89 10.00 5.64
CA GLN A 94 7.85 10.60 4.72
C GLN A 94 8.92 11.37 5.52
N ARG A 95 10.17 11.02 5.27
CA ARG A 95 11.36 11.69 5.81
C ARG A 95 11.68 12.96 5.03
N ARG A 96 11.48 12.93 3.72
CA ARG A 96 11.69 14.05 2.80
C ARG A 96 10.55 14.15 1.79
N VAL A 97 10.41 15.32 1.20
CA VAL A 97 9.48 15.51 0.08
C VAL A 97 9.98 14.73 -1.12
N MET A 98 9.14 13.89 -1.69
CA MET A 98 9.40 13.25 -2.98
C MET A 98 8.98 14.20 -4.10
N ALA A 99 9.77 14.25 -5.17
CA ALA A 99 9.38 14.96 -6.37
C ALA A 99 8.15 14.28 -7.01
N ASP A 100 7.42 15.05 -7.83
CA ASP A 100 6.32 14.47 -8.61
C ASP A 100 6.87 13.33 -9.48
N GLN A 101 6.13 12.23 -9.50
CA GLN A 101 6.52 11.03 -10.26
C GLN A 101 5.99 11.04 -11.70
N ALA A 102 5.18 12.05 -12.05
CA ALA A 102 4.70 12.23 -13.42
C ALA A 102 5.90 12.42 -14.38
N GLY A 103 5.90 11.67 -15.47
CA GLY A 103 6.98 11.74 -16.49
C GLY A 103 8.31 11.07 -16.11
N LEU A 104 8.49 10.58 -14.88
CA LEU A 104 9.72 9.89 -14.49
C LEU A 104 9.77 8.45 -15.05
N SER A 105 10.94 8.03 -15.54
CA SER A 105 11.22 6.63 -15.87
C SER A 105 11.20 5.75 -14.60
N ALA A 106 11.13 4.43 -14.76
CA ALA A 106 11.15 3.48 -13.64
C ALA A 106 12.39 3.66 -12.74
N ARG A 107 13.58 3.84 -13.35
CA ARG A 107 14.84 4.09 -12.64
C ARG A 107 14.81 5.41 -11.86
N GLN A 108 14.27 6.47 -12.46
CA GLN A 108 14.12 7.78 -11.80
C GLN A 108 13.12 7.70 -10.64
N ARG A 109 12.02 6.95 -10.77
CA ARG A 109 11.07 6.72 -9.67
C ARG A 109 11.70 5.98 -8.50
N LEU A 110 12.53 4.96 -8.77
CA LEU A 110 13.29 4.26 -7.73
C LEU A 110 14.24 5.21 -7.00
N ALA A 111 15.02 6.01 -7.74
CA ALA A 111 15.94 7.00 -7.15
C ALA A 111 15.17 8.08 -6.34
N ASN A 112 14.01 8.51 -6.84
CA ASN A 112 13.19 9.53 -6.18
C ASN A 112 12.64 9.07 -4.84
N VAL A 113 12.33 7.79 -4.67
CA VAL A 113 11.77 7.26 -3.41
C VAL A 113 12.80 6.68 -2.46
N ALA A 114 14.03 6.40 -2.92
CA ALA A 114 15.07 5.80 -2.10
C ALA A 114 15.37 6.63 -0.83
N GLY A 115 15.26 6.02 0.37
CA GLY A 115 15.43 6.69 1.66
C GLY A 115 14.36 7.73 1.99
N ALA A 116 13.26 7.79 1.23
CA ALA A 116 12.19 8.78 1.45
C ALA A 116 11.23 8.39 2.58
N LEU A 117 11.19 7.11 2.97
CA LEU A 117 10.32 6.62 4.04
C LEU A 117 11.14 6.18 5.26
N GLU A 118 10.54 6.37 6.43
CA GLU A 118 11.09 5.89 7.69
C GLU A 118 9.99 5.45 8.65
N VAL A 119 10.37 4.64 9.63
CA VAL A 119 9.54 4.27 10.78
C VAL A 119 10.01 5.08 11.99
N PRO A 120 9.16 5.97 12.55
CA PRO A 120 9.49 6.69 13.78
C PRO A 120 9.75 5.76 14.96
N GLY A 121 10.56 6.21 15.92
CA GLY A 121 10.97 5.39 17.08
C GLY A 121 9.81 4.76 17.85
N GLY A 122 8.72 5.50 18.05
CA GLY A 122 7.52 4.98 18.73
C GLY A 122 6.84 3.82 17.99
N ALA A 123 6.85 3.83 16.66
CA ALA A 123 6.26 2.77 15.85
C ALA A 123 7.16 1.53 15.71
N ARG A 124 8.48 1.67 15.92
CA ARG A 124 9.45 0.55 15.85
C ARG A 124 9.08 -0.58 16.80
N ARG A 125 8.74 -0.25 18.05
CA ARG A 125 8.35 -1.24 19.07
C ARG A 125 7.11 -2.03 18.65
N LEU A 126 6.19 -1.42 17.90
CA LEU A 126 4.97 -2.06 17.43
C LEU A 126 5.20 -2.97 16.22
N LEU A 127 6.28 -2.74 15.47
CA LEU A 127 6.69 -3.54 14.31
C LEU A 127 7.66 -4.65 14.66
N ALA A 128 8.47 -4.48 15.73
CA ALA A 128 9.53 -5.42 16.09
C ALA A 128 8.99 -6.85 16.24
N GLY A 129 9.60 -7.78 15.50
CA GLY A 129 9.24 -9.20 15.49
C GLY A 129 7.88 -9.53 14.84
N ARG A 130 7.14 -8.54 14.34
CA ARG A 130 5.83 -8.75 13.70
C ARG A 130 5.95 -8.81 12.20
N SER A 131 5.02 -9.55 11.59
CA SER A 131 4.82 -9.59 10.14
C SER A 131 3.80 -8.56 9.72
N ALA A 132 4.11 -7.78 8.69
CA ALA A 132 3.29 -6.70 8.16
C ALA A 132 2.95 -6.94 6.69
N VAL A 133 1.72 -6.61 6.32
CA VAL A 133 1.28 -6.47 4.94
C VAL A 133 1.31 -4.98 4.60
N LEU A 134 2.11 -4.59 3.63
CA LEU A 134 2.08 -3.23 3.10
C LEU A 134 0.82 -3.03 2.28
N VAL A 135 0.16 -1.89 2.43
CA VAL A 135 -1.05 -1.58 1.66
C VAL A 135 -0.96 -0.20 1.01
N ASP A 136 -1.42 -0.12 -0.25
CA ASP A 136 -1.43 1.12 -1.04
C ASP A 136 -2.71 1.19 -1.90
N ASP A 137 -3.00 2.35 -2.45
CA ASP A 137 -4.13 2.54 -3.37
C ASP A 137 -3.79 2.04 -4.79
N LEU A 138 -2.60 2.35 -5.29
CA LEU A 138 -2.17 2.04 -6.65
C LEU A 138 -0.69 1.69 -6.70
N VAL A 139 -0.35 0.61 -7.38
CA VAL A 139 1.03 0.33 -7.78
C VAL A 139 1.23 0.67 -9.25
N THR A 140 2.38 1.26 -9.56
CA THR A 140 2.85 1.46 -10.95
C THR A 140 4.14 0.69 -11.20
N THR A 141 5.23 1.09 -10.57
CA THR A 141 6.55 0.45 -10.66
C THR A 141 6.92 -0.38 -9.43
N GLY A 142 6.13 -0.27 -8.36
CA GLY A 142 6.44 -0.90 -7.07
C GLY A 142 7.55 -0.21 -6.27
N ALA A 143 8.14 0.87 -6.79
CA ALA A 143 9.24 1.58 -6.14
C ALA A 143 8.91 2.04 -4.71
N THR A 144 7.72 2.59 -4.50
CA THR A 144 7.25 3.05 -3.19
C THR A 144 7.05 1.89 -2.22
N LEU A 145 6.51 0.77 -2.70
CA LEU A 145 6.35 -0.45 -1.88
C LEU A 145 7.71 -1.06 -1.50
N ALA A 146 8.68 -1.07 -2.42
CA ALA A 146 10.03 -1.52 -2.12
C ALA A 146 10.71 -0.65 -1.05
N GLU A 147 10.57 0.66 -1.14
CA GLU A 147 11.09 1.60 -0.14
C GLU A 147 10.37 1.44 1.21
N ALA A 148 9.04 1.23 1.21
CA ALA A 148 8.28 0.95 2.41
C ALA A 148 8.75 -0.35 3.09
N ALA A 149 9.00 -1.41 2.31
CA ALA A 149 9.55 -2.66 2.80
C ALA A 149 10.95 -2.47 3.42
N ARG A 150 11.82 -1.71 2.76
CA ARG A 150 13.13 -1.35 3.30
C ARG A 150 13.01 -0.62 4.65
N ALA A 151 12.11 0.35 4.75
CA ALA A 151 11.91 1.14 5.97
C ALA A 151 11.37 0.28 7.12
N VAL A 152 10.44 -0.64 6.85
CA VAL A 152 9.92 -1.60 7.84
C VAL A 152 11.02 -2.56 8.31
N ALA A 153 11.81 -3.11 7.39
CA ALA A 153 12.93 -4.00 7.71
C ALA A 153 14.00 -3.29 8.56
N ALA A 154 14.36 -2.05 8.21
CA ALA A 154 15.29 -1.22 8.99
C ALA A 154 14.77 -0.90 10.42
N ALA A 155 13.47 -1.06 10.66
CA ALA A 155 12.85 -0.90 11.97
C ALA A 155 12.71 -2.22 12.77
N GLY A 156 13.23 -3.34 12.22
CA GLY A 156 13.14 -4.67 12.84
C GLY A 156 11.81 -5.40 12.58
N GLY A 157 10.95 -4.88 11.69
CA GLY A 157 9.75 -5.55 11.23
C GLY A 157 10.01 -6.47 10.03
N ARG A 158 9.09 -7.39 9.76
CA ARG A 158 9.10 -8.23 8.55
C ARG A 158 7.92 -7.85 7.65
N VAL A 159 8.13 -7.90 6.35
CA VAL A 159 7.05 -7.73 5.36
C VAL A 159 6.70 -9.10 4.79
N SER A 160 5.47 -9.56 5.04
CA SER A 160 4.94 -10.82 4.50
C SER A 160 4.39 -10.66 3.08
N GLY A 161 4.09 -9.44 2.69
CA GLY A 161 3.60 -9.16 1.35
C GLY A 161 3.11 -7.73 1.19
N ALA A 162 2.58 -7.43 0.00
CA ALA A 162 1.94 -6.16 -0.27
C ALA A 162 0.60 -6.37 -0.99
N ALA A 163 -0.41 -5.62 -0.61
CA ALA A 163 -1.72 -5.59 -1.24
C ALA A 163 -2.06 -4.17 -1.69
N VAL A 164 -2.62 -4.03 -2.88
CA VAL A 164 -3.04 -2.75 -3.44
C VAL A 164 -4.46 -2.83 -3.98
N VAL A 165 -5.15 -1.69 -4.02
CA VAL A 165 -6.48 -1.64 -4.61
C VAL A 165 -6.36 -1.93 -6.10
N ALA A 166 -5.42 -1.29 -6.80
CA ALA A 166 -5.28 -1.44 -8.24
C ALA A 166 -3.83 -1.52 -8.71
N ALA A 167 -3.65 -2.18 -9.87
CA ALA A 167 -2.39 -2.25 -10.61
C ALA A 167 -2.65 -2.20 -12.11
N PRO A 168 -1.66 -1.80 -12.95
CA PRO A 168 -1.79 -1.89 -14.41
C PRO A 168 -2.15 -3.31 -14.86
N ARG A 169 -2.93 -3.45 -15.93
CA ARG A 169 -3.37 -4.76 -16.46
C ARG A 169 -2.22 -5.75 -16.67
N GLY A 170 -1.07 -5.29 -17.13
CA GLY A 170 0.13 -6.13 -17.31
C GLY A 170 0.80 -6.62 -16.02
N ALA A 171 0.36 -6.12 -14.85
CA ALA A 171 0.84 -6.58 -13.55
C ALA A 171 0.05 -7.79 -13.00
N PHE A 172 -1.07 -8.14 -13.63
CA PHE A 172 -1.82 -9.36 -13.32
C PHE A 172 -1.20 -10.49 -14.11
N ALA A 173 -0.56 -11.45 -13.41
CA ALA A 173 -0.17 -12.70 -14.03
C ALA A 173 -1.43 -13.42 -14.51
N VAL A 174 -1.41 -13.90 -15.74
CA VAL A 174 -2.40 -14.82 -16.26
C VAL A 174 -2.34 -16.06 -15.38
N GLU A 175 -3.48 -16.40 -14.75
CA GLU A 175 -3.68 -17.57 -13.89
C GLU A 175 -2.91 -17.59 -12.54
N GLY A 176 -3.55 -17.07 -11.49
CA GLY A 176 -3.50 -17.64 -10.11
C GLY A 176 -2.17 -17.75 -9.36
N GLY A 177 -1.06 -17.23 -9.87
CA GLY A 177 0.24 -17.29 -9.20
C GLY A 177 0.65 -15.99 -8.52
N PRO A 178 1.49 -16.03 -7.46
CA PRO A 178 2.08 -14.84 -6.89
C PRO A 178 2.93 -14.14 -7.94
N MET A 179 2.79 -12.82 -8.08
CA MET A 179 3.63 -12.01 -8.96
C MET A 179 5.09 -12.12 -8.49
N GLU A 180 5.93 -12.76 -9.29
CA GLU A 180 7.38 -12.74 -9.04
C GLU A 180 7.90 -11.30 -9.09
N PRO A 181 8.87 -10.94 -8.24
CA PRO A 181 9.54 -9.66 -8.33
C PRO A 181 10.17 -9.55 -9.72
N LEU A 182 9.86 -8.46 -10.43
CA LEU A 182 10.45 -8.15 -11.73
C LEU A 182 11.97 -8.31 -11.63
N SER A 183 12.48 -9.40 -12.21
CA SER A 183 13.91 -9.69 -12.27
C SER A 183 14.60 -8.56 -13.02
N ARG A 184 15.74 -8.18 -12.49
CA ARG A 184 16.67 -7.21 -13.09
C ARG A 184 16.98 -7.63 -14.52
N GLY A 185 16.44 -6.90 -15.49
CA GLY A 185 16.94 -6.93 -16.86
C GLY A 185 18.39 -6.45 -16.86
N LYS A 186 19.21 -7.21 -17.54
CA LYS A 186 20.62 -6.90 -17.81
C LYS A 186 20.77 -5.57 -18.57
#